data_b011572a5a9ea60327f3fbc366c2d7c3
#
_entry.id   b011572a5a9ea60327f3fbc366c2d7c3
#
_cell.length_a   1.000
_cell.length_b   1.000
_cell.length_c   1.000
_cell.angle_alpha   90.00
_cell.angle_beta   90.00
_cell.angle_gamma   90.00
#
_symmetry.space_group_name_H-M   'P 1'
#
loop_
_entity.id
_entity.type
_entity.pdbx_description
1 polymer ?
#
loop_
_entity_poly.entity_id
_entity_poly.type
_entity_poly.pdbx_seq_one_letter_code
_entity_poly.pdbx_strand_id
1 'polypeptide(L)'
;MKDGKIATTGTELGQSWRVAEIPGCVHGCNGPCPDCDISQKVQYETNQYCGLLQDPKGPFSNCFSVVDPSGFFQDCLYDVCLYKGQQAMQCKTLTAYTAACQDKGVKLGEWRSPSFCEIKCPANSHYDLCPTGCPATCDTLVPVAGCMELCHEGCSCNHDFIR
;
A
#
# COMPACT_ATOMS: atom_id res chain seq x y z
N MET A 1 -1.68 -1.15 27.11
CA MET A 1 -3.00 -0.48 27.01
C MET A 1 -2.98 0.82 27.82
N LYS A 2 -3.99 1.66 27.66
CA LYS A 2 -4.09 2.95 28.35
C LYS A 2 -4.11 2.81 29.90
N ASP A 3 -4.50 1.65 30.40
CA ASP A 3 -4.51 1.29 31.83
C ASP A 3 -3.20 0.61 32.31
N GLY A 4 -2.17 0.60 31.50
CA GLY A 4 -0.86 -0.02 31.79
C GLY A 4 -0.80 -1.54 31.60
N LYS A 5 -1.91 -2.20 31.23
CA LYS A 5 -1.91 -3.65 30.93
C LYS A 5 -1.31 -3.93 29.55
N ILE A 6 -0.79 -5.13 29.38
CA ILE A 6 -0.30 -5.60 28.08
C ILE A 6 -1.49 -6.08 27.26
N ALA A 7 -1.66 -5.56 26.06
CA ALA A 7 -2.66 -6.06 25.12
C ALA A 7 -2.25 -7.42 24.57
N THR A 8 -3.20 -8.33 24.45
CA THR A 8 -2.97 -9.67 23.88
C THR A 8 -3.21 -9.69 22.36
N THR A 9 -3.97 -8.70 21.85
CA THR A 9 -4.26 -8.54 20.41
C THR A 9 -4.18 -7.07 19.99
N GLY A 10 -3.94 -6.82 18.71
CA GLY A 10 -3.97 -5.47 18.13
C GLY A 10 -5.34 -4.79 18.29
N THR A 11 -6.41 -5.57 18.19
CA THR A 11 -7.80 -5.09 18.41
C THR A 11 -8.00 -4.60 19.83
N GLU A 12 -7.54 -5.35 20.84
CA GLU A 12 -7.63 -4.96 22.26
C GLU A 12 -6.81 -3.69 22.51
N LEU A 13 -5.62 -3.57 21.93
CA LEU A 13 -4.81 -2.37 22.00
C LEU A 13 -5.57 -1.17 21.41
N GLY A 14 -6.07 -1.28 20.20
CA GLY A 14 -6.81 -0.21 19.52
C GLY A 14 -8.06 0.22 20.30
N GLN A 15 -8.83 -0.72 20.82
CA GLN A 15 -10.01 -0.41 21.66
C GLN A 15 -9.64 0.34 22.95
N SER A 16 -8.51 0.00 23.58
CA SER A 16 -8.06 0.67 24.81
C SER A 16 -7.68 2.14 24.62
N TRP A 17 -7.35 2.55 23.39
CA TRP A 17 -6.98 3.92 23.03
C TRP A 17 -8.14 4.73 22.43
N ARG A 18 -9.31 4.13 22.32
CA ARG A 18 -10.51 4.80 21.82
C ARG A 18 -10.85 6.00 22.71
N VAL A 19 -11.05 7.17 22.09
CA VAL A 19 -11.27 8.43 22.81
C VAL A 19 -12.72 8.90 22.80
N ALA A 20 -13.50 8.51 21.79
CA ALA A 20 -14.90 8.90 21.64
C ALA A 20 -15.67 7.95 20.72
N GLU A 21 -17.01 8.00 20.81
CA GLU A 21 -17.89 7.46 19.78
C GLU A 21 -18.18 8.56 18.75
N ILE A 22 -17.77 8.29 17.51
CA ILE A 22 -18.04 9.19 16.39
C ILE A 22 -19.16 8.57 15.55
N PRO A 23 -20.29 9.28 15.33
CA PRO A 23 -21.38 8.77 14.50
C PRO A 23 -20.87 8.35 13.12
N GLY A 24 -21.24 7.15 12.67
CA GLY A 24 -20.80 6.58 11.39
C GLY A 24 -19.44 5.93 11.37
N CYS A 25 -18.66 6.01 12.46
CA CYS A 25 -17.45 5.20 12.60
C CYS A 25 -17.79 3.77 13.04
N VAL A 26 -17.23 2.80 12.31
CA VAL A 26 -17.28 1.39 12.70
C VAL A 26 -16.09 1.09 13.61
N HIS A 27 -16.35 0.49 14.76
CA HIS A 27 -15.30 0.20 15.77
C HIS A 27 -14.65 -1.17 15.61
N GLY A 28 -14.62 -1.68 14.40
CA GLY A 28 -14.16 -3.04 14.14
C GLY A 28 -15.21 -4.08 14.55
N CYS A 29 -14.77 -5.26 14.91
CA CYS A 29 -15.65 -6.36 15.24
C CYS A 29 -16.07 -6.30 16.72
N ASN A 30 -17.34 -6.54 17.00
CA ASN A 30 -17.81 -6.80 18.37
C ASN A 30 -17.41 -8.24 18.76
N GLY A 31 -16.26 -8.39 19.40
CA GLY A 31 -15.62 -9.67 19.67
C GLY A 31 -14.49 -9.98 18.69
N PRO A 32 -14.06 -11.25 18.56
CA PRO A 32 -13.10 -11.65 17.55
C PRO A 32 -13.63 -11.27 16.17
N CYS A 33 -12.79 -10.64 15.35
CA CYS A 33 -13.17 -10.38 13.95
C CYS A 33 -13.45 -11.72 13.27
N PRO A 34 -14.49 -11.81 12.44
CA PRO A 34 -14.76 -13.04 11.72
C PRO A 34 -13.55 -13.40 10.86
N ASP A 35 -13.02 -14.60 11.09
CA ASP A 35 -12.01 -15.15 10.19
C ASP A 35 -12.62 -15.34 8.80
N CYS A 36 -11.80 -15.19 7.77
CA CYS A 36 -12.19 -15.63 6.44
C CYS A 36 -12.66 -17.09 6.48
N ASP A 37 -13.70 -17.40 5.75
CA ASP A 37 -13.96 -18.79 5.35
C ASP A 37 -12.69 -19.34 4.67
N ILE A 38 -12.36 -20.61 4.97
CA ILE A 38 -11.15 -21.28 4.45
C ILE A 38 -11.09 -21.19 2.91
N SER A 39 -12.24 -21.35 2.23
CA SER A 39 -12.31 -21.25 0.78
C SER A 39 -11.99 -19.84 0.26
N GLN A 40 -12.47 -18.80 0.94
CA GLN A 40 -12.17 -17.40 0.63
C GLN A 40 -10.70 -17.08 0.91
N LYS A 41 -10.16 -17.58 2.02
CA LYS A 41 -8.74 -17.38 2.36
C LYS A 41 -7.83 -17.93 1.28
N VAL A 42 -8.05 -19.17 0.82
CA VAL A 42 -7.29 -19.78 -0.28
C VAL A 42 -7.37 -18.94 -1.56
N GLN A 43 -8.54 -18.39 -1.88
CA GLN A 43 -8.70 -17.49 -3.02
C GLN A 43 -7.86 -16.21 -2.86
N TYR A 44 -7.89 -15.59 -1.67
CA TYR A 44 -7.20 -14.32 -1.41
C TYR A 44 -5.68 -14.47 -1.24
N GLU A 45 -5.20 -15.69 -1.03
CA GLU A 45 -3.76 -16.02 -1.05
C GLU A 45 -3.17 -16.15 -2.45
N THR A 46 -4.00 -16.14 -3.51
CA THR A 46 -3.52 -16.21 -4.91
C THR A 46 -2.89 -14.90 -5.37
N ASN A 47 -2.11 -14.96 -6.47
CA ASN A 47 -1.47 -13.79 -7.09
C ASN A 47 -2.46 -12.77 -7.68
N GLN A 48 -3.74 -13.14 -7.83
CA GLN A 48 -4.82 -12.21 -8.18
C GLN A 48 -5.22 -11.32 -7.00
N TYR A 49 -4.81 -11.71 -5.79
CA TYR A 49 -5.06 -10.98 -4.55
C TYR A 49 -3.75 -10.75 -3.79
N CYS A 50 -3.70 -11.11 -2.53
CA CYS A 50 -2.56 -10.83 -1.66
C CYS A 50 -1.29 -11.60 -2.00
N GLY A 51 -1.40 -12.76 -2.66
CA GLY A 51 -0.25 -13.57 -3.09
C GLY A 51 0.73 -12.82 -3.98
N LEU A 52 0.29 -11.77 -4.67
CA LEU A 52 1.17 -10.90 -5.45
C LEU A 52 2.32 -10.30 -4.61
N LEU A 53 2.09 -10.08 -3.31
CA LEU A 53 3.12 -9.59 -2.37
C LEU A 53 4.27 -10.58 -2.14
N GLN A 54 4.05 -11.86 -2.39
CA GLN A 54 5.03 -12.92 -2.13
C GLN A 54 5.40 -13.71 -3.39
N ASP A 55 4.95 -13.28 -4.57
CA ASP A 55 5.29 -13.94 -5.83
C ASP A 55 6.78 -13.77 -6.16
N PRO A 56 7.58 -14.86 -6.15
CA PRO A 56 9.01 -14.77 -6.42
C PRO A 56 9.35 -14.34 -7.85
N LYS A 57 8.38 -14.36 -8.75
CA LYS A 57 8.49 -13.84 -10.13
C LYS A 57 7.69 -12.57 -10.34
N GLY A 58 7.04 -12.08 -9.30
CA GLY A 58 6.19 -10.91 -9.31
C GLY A 58 6.97 -9.59 -9.23
N PRO A 59 6.25 -8.48 -9.32
CA PRO A 59 6.82 -7.14 -9.38
C PRO A 59 7.57 -6.73 -8.12
N PHE A 60 7.32 -7.39 -7.00
CA PHE A 60 7.92 -7.09 -5.70
C PHE A 60 9.13 -7.95 -5.36
N SER A 61 9.48 -8.94 -6.20
CA SER A 61 10.51 -9.94 -5.89
C SER A 61 11.87 -9.34 -5.50
N ASN A 62 12.26 -8.22 -6.09
CA ASN A 62 13.51 -7.53 -5.78
C ASN A 62 13.54 -6.94 -4.36
N CYS A 63 12.39 -6.78 -3.71
CA CYS A 63 12.26 -6.16 -2.40
C CYS A 63 12.34 -7.15 -1.24
N PHE A 64 12.12 -8.44 -1.46
CA PHE A 64 11.96 -9.44 -0.41
C PHE A 64 13.15 -9.54 0.55
N SER A 65 14.35 -9.31 0.03
CA SER A 65 15.59 -9.33 0.86
C SER A 65 15.80 -8.04 1.65
N VAL A 66 15.05 -6.99 1.39
CA VAL A 66 15.22 -5.65 1.99
C VAL A 66 14.07 -5.33 2.93
N VAL A 67 12.84 -5.63 2.51
CA VAL A 67 11.61 -5.47 3.31
C VAL A 67 10.84 -6.79 3.27
N ASP A 68 10.70 -7.44 4.43
CA ASP A 68 9.94 -8.69 4.53
C ASP A 68 8.46 -8.45 4.18
N PRO A 69 7.91 -9.13 3.16
CA PRO A 69 6.53 -8.98 2.76
C PRO A 69 5.52 -9.65 3.70
N SER A 70 5.96 -10.50 4.64
CA SER A 70 5.08 -11.38 5.43
C SER A 70 4.04 -10.61 6.23
N GLY A 71 4.43 -9.50 6.87
CA GLY A 71 3.50 -8.64 7.62
C GLY A 71 2.45 -8.02 6.69
N PHE A 72 2.88 -7.45 5.57
CA PHE A 72 1.98 -6.86 4.57
C PHE A 72 1.03 -7.90 3.97
N PHE A 73 1.49 -9.13 3.75
CA PHE A 73 0.66 -10.21 3.26
C PHE A 73 -0.45 -10.57 4.26
N GLN A 74 -0.13 -10.69 5.56
CA GLN A 74 -1.12 -10.97 6.59
C GLN A 74 -2.14 -9.84 6.74
N ASP A 75 -1.68 -8.58 6.73
CA ASP A 75 -2.55 -7.40 6.77
C ASP A 75 -3.47 -7.36 5.54
N CYS A 76 -2.94 -7.65 4.35
CA CYS A 76 -3.72 -7.76 3.14
C CYS A 76 -4.82 -8.81 3.25
N LEU A 77 -4.49 -10.02 3.71
CA LEU A 77 -5.47 -11.10 3.89
C LEU A 77 -6.57 -10.69 4.86
N TYR A 78 -6.20 -10.09 5.98
CA TYR A 78 -7.15 -9.61 6.98
C TYR A 78 -8.11 -8.58 6.36
N ASP A 79 -7.59 -7.55 5.71
CA ASP A 79 -8.40 -6.48 5.13
C ASP A 79 -9.26 -6.96 3.98
N VAL A 80 -8.71 -7.76 3.06
CA VAL A 80 -9.46 -8.32 1.92
C VAL A 80 -10.56 -9.25 2.40
N CYS A 81 -10.31 -10.03 3.46
CA CYS A 81 -11.33 -10.85 4.11
C CYS A 81 -12.45 -10.00 4.70
N LEU A 82 -12.09 -9.02 5.53
CA LEU A 82 -13.05 -8.14 6.21
C LEU A 82 -13.96 -7.41 5.22
N TYR A 83 -13.40 -6.98 4.10
CA TYR A 83 -14.10 -6.26 3.04
C TYR A 83 -14.51 -7.13 1.85
N LYS A 84 -14.61 -8.47 2.05
CA LYS A 84 -15.18 -9.43 1.09
C LYS A 84 -14.58 -9.35 -0.31
N GLY A 85 -13.25 -9.26 -0.40
CA GLY A 85 -12.53 -9.25 -1.66
C GLY A 85 -12.51 -7.90 -2.38
N GLN A 86 -12.86 -6.80 -1.73
CA GLN A 86 -12.79 -5.48 -2.37
C GLN A 86 -11.36 -5.14 -2.78
N GLN A 87 -11.15 -4.91 -4.07
CA GLN A 87 -9.84 -4.59 -4.65
C GLN A 87 -9.19 -3.36 -3.99
N ALA A 88 -9.99 -2.39 -3.55
CA ALA A 88 -9.48 -1.19 -2.89
C ALA A 88 -8.64 -1.50 -1.63
N MET A 89 -8.96 -2.56 -0.89
CA MET A 89 -8.20 -2.96 0.30
C MET A 89 -6.86 -3.59 -0.10
N GLN A 90 -6.88 -4.48 -1.08
CA GLN A 90 -5.67 -5.03 -1.67
C GLN A 90 -4.75 -3.91 -2.18
N CYS A 91 -5.30 -2.96 -2.95
CA CYS A 91 -4.53 -1.84 -3.50
C CYS A 91 -3.85 -0.99 -2.42
N LYS A 92 -4.50 -0.77 -1.27
CA LYS A 92 -3.91 -0.02 -0.15
C LYS A 92 -2.67 -0.73 0.40
N THR A 93 -2.74 -2.03 0.62
CA THR A 93 -1.60 -2.79 1.14
C THR A 93 -0.46 -2.86 0.13
N LEU A 94 -0.77 -3.10 -1.16
CA LEU A 94 0.23 -3.09 -2.22
C LEU A 94 0.93 -1.72 -2.33
N THR A 95 0.17 -0.62 -2.19
CA THR A 95 0.72 0.75 -2.16
C THR A 95 1.65 0.95 -0.95
N ALA A 96 1.25 0.48 0.23
CA ALA A 96 2.06 0.59 1.44
C ALA A 96 3.38 -0.19 1.30
N TYR A 97 3.33 -1.40 0.73
CA TYR A 97 4.53 -2.19 0.47
C TYR A 97 5.43 -1.55 -0.61
N THR A 98 4.84 -1.00 -1.67
CA THR A 98 5.56 -0.22 -2.69
C THR A 98 6.36 0.90 -2.04
N ALA A 99 5.70 1.72 -1.21
CA ALA A 99 6.36 2.83 -0.51
C ALA A 99 7.50 2.34 0.39
N ALA A 100 7.27 1.27 1.19
CA ALA A 100 8.29 0.71 2.07
C ALA A 100 9.54 0.21 1.31
N CYS A 101 9.34 -0.37 0.11
CA CYS A 101 10.43 -0.79 -0.76
C CYS A 101 11.17 0.40 -1.38
N GLN A 102 10.43 1.41 -1.86
CA GLN A 102 10.98 2.61 -2.48
C GLN A 102 11.73 3.48 -1.47
N ASP A 103 11.29 3.55 -0.21
CA ASP A 103 12.02 4.19 0.91
C ASP A 103 13.40 3.57 1.15
N LYS A 104 13.59 2.33 0.72
CA LYS A 104 14.89 1.63 0.76
C LYS A 104 15.64 1.67 -0.57
N GLY A 105 15.16 2.43 -1.55
CA GLY A 105 15.78 2.56 -2.86
C GLY A 105 15.64 1.33 -3.76
N VAL A 106 14.71 0.42 -3.46
CA VAL A 106 14.49 -0.79 -4.26
C VAL A 106 13.67 -0.46 -5.51
N LYS A 107 14.17 -0.87 -6.66
CA LYS A 107 13.41 -0.79 -7.92
C LYS A 107 12.45 -1.95 -8.03
N LEU A 108 11.18 -1.63 -8.22
CA LEU A 108 10.07 -2.57 -8.36
C LEU A 108 9.70 -2.77 -9.85
N GLY A 109 9.00 -3.86 -10.13
CA GLY A 109 8.34 -4.08 -11.42
C GLY A 109 6.96 -3.39 -11.48
N GLU A 110 6.45 -3.18 -12.68
CA GLU A 110 5.10 -2.65 -12.90
C GLU A 110 4.05 -3.58 -12.32
N TRP A 111 3.20 -3.06 -11.45
CA TRP A 111 2.15 -3.83 -10.80
C TRP A 111 0.75 -3.23 -10.93
N ARG A 112 0.67 -1.96 -11.30
CA ARG A 112 -0.59 -1.28 -11.58
C ARG A 112 -0.95 -1.37 -13.07
N SER A 113 -2.23 -1.38 -13.34
CA SER A 113 -2.76 -1.26 -14.71
C SER A 113 -4.08 -0.48 -14.69
N PRO A 114 -4.63 -0.09 -15.85
CA PRO A 114 -5.94 0.58 -15.90
C PRO A 114 -7.09 -0.25 -15.32
N SER A 115 -6.93 -1.57 -15.23
CA SER A 115 -7.94 -2.47 -14.64
C SER A 115 -7.58 -2.95 -13.23
N PHE A 116 -6.40 -2.61 -12.72
CA PHE A 116 -5.90 -3.08 -11.44
C PHE A 116 -5.17 -1.98 -10.68
N CYS A 117 -5.75 -1.52 -9.58
CA CYS A 117 -5.20 -0.48 -8.70
C CYS A 117 -4.79 0.81 -9.43
N GLU A 118 -5.58 1.23 -10.41
CA GLU A 118 -5.31 2.43 -11.20
C GLU A 118 -5.13 3.67 -10.33
N ILE A 119 -4.09 4.45 -10.60
CA ILE A 119 -3.95 5.82 -10.10
C ILE A 119 -4.39 6.77 -11.21
N LYS A 120 -5.45 7.54 -10.95
CA LYS A 120 -5.92 8.57 -11.87
C LYS A 120 -5.11 9.83 -11.68
N CYS A 121 -4.27 10.13 -12.64
CA CYS A 121 -3.47 11.34 -12.65
C CYS A 121 -4.25 12.54 -13.19
N PRO A 122 -3.91 13.78 -12.79
CA PRO A 122 -4.45 15.00 -13.34
C PRO A 122 -4.24 15.10 -14.86
N ALA A 123 -4.94 16.03 -15.51
CA ALA A 123 -4.72 16.34 -16.92
C ALA A 123 -3.24 16.67 -17.18
N ASN A 124 -2.72 16.26 -18.34
CA ASN A 124 -1.33 16.45 -18.76
C ASN A 124 -0.30 15.73 -17.86
N SER A 125 -0.72 14.68 -17.17
CA SER A 125 0.17 13.81 -16.41
C SER A 125 -0.21 12.33 -16.58
N HIS A 126 0.70 11.44 -16.25
CA HIS A 126 0.52 10.00 -16.29
C HIS A 126 1.11 9.36 -15.03
N TYR A 127 0.64 8.17 -14.71
CA TYR A 127 1.24 7.37 -13.65
C TYR A 127 2.64 6.91 -14.03
N ASP A 128 3.54 7.03 -13.08
CA ASP A 128 4.91 6.53 -13.17
C ASP A 128 5.26 5.83 -11.85
N LEU A 129 5.80 4.62 -11.95
CA LEU A 129 6.18 3.82 -10.77
C LEU A 129 7.40 4.44 -10.05
N CYS A 130 8.27 5.13 -10.78
CA CYS A 130 9.47 5.72 -10.22
C CYS A 130 9.77 7.09 -10.89
N PRO A 131 8.87 8.07 -10.72
CA PRO A 131 9.12 9.42 -11.20
C PRO A 131 10.38 9.99 -10.57
N THR A 132 10.97 11.01 -11.23
CA THR A 132 12.06 11.75 -10.60
C THR A 132 11.63 12.35 -9.27
N GLY A 133 12.42 12.18 -8.23
CA GLY A 133 12.21 12.84 -6.94
C GLY A 133 12.35 14.36 -6.98
N CYS A 134 12.94 14.89 -8.07
CA CYS A 134 13.16 16.31 -8.26
C CYS A 134 12.53 16.79 -9.59
N PRO A 135 11.20 16.87 -9.68
CA PRO A 135 10.52 17.31 -10.89
C PRO A 135 10.83 18.77 -11.17
N ALA A 136 10.86 19.15 -12.47
CA ALA A 136 10.87 20.55 -12.85
C ALA A 136 9.59 21.25 -12.37
N THR A 137 9.74 22.46 -11.85
CA THR A 137 8.63 23.31 -11.38
C THR A 137 8.70 24.68 -12.08
N CYS A 138 7.64 25.48 -11.93
CA CYS A 138 7.65 26.85 -12.47
C CYS A 138 8.82 27.71 -11.93
N ASP A 139 9.28 27.41 -10.72
CA ASP A 139 10.39 28.13 -10.07
C ASP A 139 11.75 27.49 -10.39
N THR A 140 11.78 26.22 -10.80
CA THR A 140 12.99 25.46 -11.06
C THR A 140 12.83 24.67 -12.36
N LEU A 141 13.10 25.33 -13.49
CA LEU A 141 12.91 24.78 -14.83
C LEU A 141 13.93 23.70 -15.21
N VAL A 142 15.02 23.59 -14.47
CA VAL A 142 16.05 22.56 -14.68
C VAL A 142 16.16 21.71 -13.45
N PRO A 143 16.14 20.38 -13.56
CA PRO A 143 16.37 19.49 -12.42
C PRO A 143 17.63 19.91 -11.67
N VAL A 144 17.55 20.03 -10.37
CA VAL A 144 18.70 20.39 -9.52
C VAL A 144 19.80 19.37 -9.75
N ALA A 145 20.98 19.83 -10.19
CA ALA A 145 22.12 18.95 -10.36
C ALA A 145 22.46 18.30 -9.01
N GLY A 146 22.52 16.95 -9.00
CA GLY A 146 22.76 16.19 -7.78
C GLY A 146 21.54 15.86 -6.94
N CYS A 147 20.33 15.95 -7.49
CA CYS A 147 19.12 15.42 -6.86
C CYS A 147 19.33 13.95 -6.49
N MET A 148 19.31 13.65 -5.20
CA MET A 148 19.48 12.31 -4.65
C MET A 148 18.20 11.79 -3.98
N GLU A 149 17.06 12.43 -4.24
CA GLU A 149 15.80 11.95 -3.68
C GLU A 149 15.40 10.61 -4.30
N LEU A 150 14.96 9.69 -3.42
CA LEU A 150 14.43 8.41 -3.85
C LEU A 150 13.12 8.62 -4.61
N CYS A 151 12.89 7.82 -5.63
CA CYS A 151 11.62 7.87 -6.34
C CYS A 151 10.52 7.15 -5.56
N HIS A 152 9.35 7.74 -5.55
CA HIS A 152 8.11 7.13 -5.04
C HIS A 152 7.06 7.16 -6.14
N GLU A 153 6.27 6.08 -6.24
CA GLU A 153 5.21 6.03 -7.26
C GLU A 153 4.29 7.25 -7.20
N GLY A 154 3.89 7.73 -8.35
CA GLY A 154 3.03 8.92 -8.42
C GLY A 154 2.72 9.36 -9.85
N CYS A 155 2.31 10.61 -9.98
CA CYS A 155 2.01 11.19 -11.28
C CYS A 155 3.16 12.07 -11.77
N SER A 156 3.69 11.75 -12.94
CA SER A 156 4.66 12.55 -13.68
C SER A 156 3.96 13.43 -14.72
N CYS A 157 4.45 14.67 -14.92
CA CYS A 157 3.98 15.50 -16.00
C CYS A 157 4.32 14.88 -17.37
N ASN A 158 3.42 15.02 -18.35
CA ASN A 158 3.72 14.67 -19.72
C ASN A 158 4.81 15.58 -20.26
N HIS A 159 5.45 15.18 -21.39
CA HIS A 159 6.42 15.99 -22.07
C HIS A 159 5.85 17.41 -22.32
N ASP A 160 6.67 18.45 -22.15
CA ASP A 160 6.32 19.87 -22.27
C ASP A 160 5.43 20.44 -21.15
N PHE A 161 5.13 19.67 -20.10
CA PHE A 161 4.42 20.16 -18.91
C PHE A 161 5.32 20.11 -17.69
N ILE A 162 5.12 21.06 -16.78
CA ILE A 162 5.83 21.16 -15.49
C ILE A 162 4.82 21.30 -14.34
N ARG A 163 5.23 20.99 -13.13
CA ARG A 163 4.41 21.16 -11.91
C ARG A 163 4.34 22.61 -11.48
#